data_d62b6fc0331357896aad500f1c73ef78
#
_entry.id   d62b6fc0331357896aad500f1c73ef78
#
_cell.length_a   1.000
_cell.length_b   1.000
_cell.length_c   1.000
_cell.angle_alpha   90.00
_cell.angle_beta   90.00
_cell.angle_gamma   90.00
#
_symmetry.space_group_name_H-M   'P 1'
#
loop_
_entity.id
_entity.type
_entity.pdbx_description
1 polymer ?
#
loop_
_entity_poly.entity_id
_entity_poly.type
_entity_poly.pdbx_seq_one_letter_code
_entity_poly.pdbx_strand_id
1 'polypeptide(L)'
;MKICVLGSGAFGLAIASLLSKNKNNEIIVWTSFKDEYEELSKLHTHKKIFADFSFEKLNFSMDLDSSTNKASVIILAVPSNAIREVLEKLKDKLSKQILIFVSKGLEKDTMKRSSEIAEELEISNHYGVLAGPTFAKDMLKEIPIGFTLATKEENVSNIVKEIFINTKVEIETTNDIVGVEYCGCIKNVLAIITGYFYTKEKSSSARATFFTKVAKEEARLLELLGGNKTTLYTFAGIGDLLLTATSNESRNFSYGEALANNLINDKLTTVEGKKTYQSLINLIPNEELKDSLLITYSYLFKEG
;
A
#
# COMPACT_ATOMS: atom_id res chain seq x y z
N MET A 1 5.64 -7.28 -22.20
CA MET A 1 5.88 -8.19 -21.04
C MET A 1 4.57 -8.78 -20.54
N LYS A 2 4.56 -10.04 -20.07
CA LYS A 2 3.40 -10.61 -19.37
C LYS A 2 3.48 -10.25 -17.88
N ILE A 3 2.44 -9.60 -17.37
CA ILE A 3 2.36 -9.13 -15.99
C ILE A 3 1.12 -9.74 -15.34
N CYS A 4 1.29 -10.39 -14.20
CA CYS A 4 0.20 -10.91 -13.40
C CYS A 4 -0.02 -9.99 -12.18
N VAL A 5 -1.25 -9.52 -12.01
CA VAL A 5 -1.66 -8.77 -10.81
C VAL A 5 -2.52 -9.68 -9.94
N LEU A 6 -2.03 -10.01 -8.76
CA LEU A 6 -2.73 -10.86 -7.80
C LEU A 6 -3.61 -9.99 -6.89
N GLY A 7 -4.90 -10.01 -7.16
CA GLY A 7 -5.93 -9.25 -6.43
C GLY A 7 -6.70 -8.28 -7.32
N SER A 8 -8.03 -8.40 -7.30
CA SER A 8 -9.01 -7.59 -8.05
C SER A 8 -9.60 -6.44 -7.22
N GLY A 9 -8.99 -6.11 -6.09
CA GLY A 9 -9.38 -4.95 -5.29
C GLY A 9 -9.07 -3.61 -5.98
N ALA A 10 -9.46 -2.50 -5.36
CA ALA A 10 -9.33 -1.16 -5.94
C ALA A 10 -7.91 -0.86 -6.45
N PHE A 11 -6.87 -1.13 -5.64
CA PHE A 11 -5.50 -0.87 -6.04
C PHE A 11 -5.03 -1.82 -7.15
N GLY A 12 -5.38 -3.12 -7.07
CA GLY A 12 -5.00 -4.12 -8.07
C GLY A 12 -5.59 -3.81 -9.46
N LEU A 13 -6.88 -3.46 -9.53
CA LEU A 13 -7.52 -3.04 -10.78
C LEU A 13 -6.93 -1.73 -11.33
N ALA A 14 -6.66 -0.77 -10.46
CA ALA A 14 -6.13 0.53 -10.87
C ALA A 14 -4.70 0.40 -11.42
N ILE A 15 -3.80 -0.33 -10.75
CA ILE A 15 -2.44 -0.53 -11.24
C ILE A 15 -2.42 -1.40 -12.51
N ALA A 16 -3.28 -2.41 -12.62
CA ALA A 16 -3.43 -3.21 -13.82
C ALA A 16 -3.87 -2.36 -15.02
N SER A 17 -4.89 -1.52 -14.82
CA SER A 17 -5.36 -0.57 -15.84
C SER A 17 -4.27 0.41 -16.26
N LEU A 18 -3.52 0.96 -15.30
CA LEU A 18 -2.41 1.87 -15.57
C LEU A 18 -1.32 1.20 -16.42
N LEU A 19 -0.90 -0.01 -16.04
CA LEU A 19 0.12 -0.78 -16.77
C LEU A 19 -0.33 -1.21 -18.17
N SER A 20 -1.63 -1.38 -18.40
CA SER A 20 -2.18 -1.71 -19.73
C SER A 20 -2.04 -0.58 -20.76
N LYS A 21 -1.66 0.63 -20.35
CA LYS A 21 -1.37 1.76 -21.25
C LYS A 21 -0.07 1.56 -22.03
N ASN A 22 0.88 0.84 -21.47
CA ASN A 22 2.03 0.38 -22.21
C ASN A 22 1.61 -0.82 -23.10
N LYS A 23 1.54 -0.60 -24.41
CA LYS A 23 1.07 -1.60 -25.39
C LYS A 23 1.95 -2.86 -25.45
N ASN A 24 3.15 -2.82 -24.88
CA ASN A 24 4.04 -3.97 -24.78
C ASN A 24 3.72 -4.87 -23.57
N ASN A 25 2.77 -4.45 -22.72
CA ASN A 25 2.34 -5.23 -21.56
C ASN A 25 1.08 -6.03 -21.88
N GLU A 26 1.09 -7.30 -21.54
CA GLU A 26 -0.06 -8.18 -21.46
C GLU A 26 -0.42 -8.35 -19.98
N ILE A 27 -1.59 -7.89 -19.58
CA ILE A 27 -2.00 -7.87 -18.18
C ILE A 27 -3.04 -8.95 -17.92
N ILE A 28 -2.79 -9.76 -16.90
CA ILE A 28 -3.76 -10.68 -16.33
C ILE A 28 -3.97 -10.34 -14.85
N VAL A 29 -5.22 -10.22 -14.44
CA VAL A 29 -5.62 -10.00 -13.06
C VAL A 29 -6.20 -11.30 -12.51
N TRP A 30 -5.60 -11.80 -11.45
CA TRP A 30 -6.12 -12.95 -10.73
C TRP A 30 -6.99 -12.52 -9.56
N THR A 31 -8.11 -13.23 -9.39
CA THR A 31 -8.98 -13.10 -8.20
C THR A 31 -9.39 -14.48 -7.69
N SER A 32 -9.52 -14.63 -6.37
CA SER A 32 -10.08 -15.83 -5.75
C SER A 32 -11.60 -15.78 -5.62
N PHE A 33 -12.24 -14.65 -5.93
CA PHE A 33 -13.68 -14.43 -5.76
C PHE A 33 -14.43 -14.67 -7.07
N LYS A 34 -15.27 -15.70 -7.09
CA LYS A 34 -16.02 -16.10 -8.28
C LYS A 34 -16.93 -14.98 -8.79
N ASP A 35 -17.64 -14.31 -7.90
CA ASP A 35 -18.57 -13.24 -8.29
C ASP A 35 -17.84 -12.05 -8.94
N GLU A 36 -16.68 -11.67 -8.41
CA GLU A 36 -15.83 -10.63 -9.00
C GLU A 36 -15.29 -11.05 -10.37
N TYR A 37 -14.82 -12.31 -10.48
CA TYR A 37 -14.35 -12.85 -11.76
C TYR A 37 -15.45 -12.83 -12.82
N GLU A 38 -16.65 -13.30 -12.50
CA GLU A 38 -17.78 -13.32 -13.44
C GLU A 38 -18.19 -11.89 -13.87
N GLU A 39 -18.22 -10.96 -12.92
CA GLU A 39 -18.53 -9.56 -13.21
C GLU A 39 -17.46 -8.93 -14.11
N LEU A 40 -16.19 -9.01 -13.74
CA LEU A 40 -15.08 -8.43 -14.48
C LEU A 40 -14.89 -9.05 -15.87
N SER A 41 -15.04 -10.38 -16.00
CA SER A 41 -14.87 -11.08 -17.26
C SER A 41 -16.01 -10.82 -18.26
N LYS A 42 -17.25 -10.64 -17.76
CA LYS A 42 -18.43 -10.45 -18.63
C LYS A 42 -18.75 -8.99 -18.88
N LEU A 43 -18.59 -8.14 -17.88
CA LEU A 43 -19.02 -6.73 -17.92
C LEU A 43 -17.85 -5.75 -18.03
N HIS A 44 -16.62 -6.24 -17.85
CA HIS A 44 -15.41 -5.41 -17.83
C HIS A 44 -15.49 -4.21 -16.88
N THR A 45 -16.28 -4.32 -15.80
CA THR A 45 -16.44 -3.30 -14.77
C THR A 45 -16.52 -3.94 -13.39
N HIS A 46 -16.25 -3.19 -12.35
CA HIS A 46 -16.45 -3.61 -10.96
C HIS A 46 -17.46 -2.67 -10.29
N LYS A 47 -18.75 -3.01 -10.33
CA LYS A 47 -19.88 -2.16 -9.92
C LYS A 47 -19.74 -1.56 -8.52
N LYS A 48 -19.20 -2.35 -7.57
CA LYS A 48 -19.03 -1.92 -6.18
C LYS A 48 -17.88 -0.92 -5.99
N ILE A 49 -16.80 -1.03 -6.78
CA ILE A 49 -15.57 -0.25 -6.57
C ILE A 49 -15.44 0.85 -7.64
N PHE A 50 -15.68 0.49 -8.90
CA PHE A 50 -15.43 1.34 -10.08
C PHE A 50 -16.54 1.18 -11.12
N ALA A 51 -17.76 1.56 -10.77
CA ALA A 51 -18.93 1.40 -11.63
C ALA A 51 -18.80 2.17 -12.97
N ASP A 52 -18.08 3.29 -12.96
CA ASP A 52 -17.93 4.20 -14.11
C ASP A 52 -16.66 3.93 -14.95
N PHE A 53 -15.90 2.87 -14.62
CA PHE A 53 -14.67 2.55 -15.35
C PHE A 53 -14.77 1.21 -16.07
N SER A 54 -14.19 1.14 -17.28
CA SER A 54 -14.09 -0.09 -18.08
C SER A 54 -12.68 -0.67 -18.02
N PHE A 55 -12.59 -1.99 -17.88
CA PHE A 55 -11.37 -2.79 -17.83
C PHE A 55 -11.24 -3.74 -19.03
N GLU A 56 -11.77 -3.37 -20.20
CA GLU A 56 -11.76 -4.19 -21.42
C GLU A 56 -10.36 -4.62 -21.89
N LYS A 57 -9.32 -3.87 -21.50
CA LYS A 57 -7.92 -4.18 -21.85
C LYS A 57 -7.27 -5.19 -20.91
N LEU A 58 -7.97 -5.64 -19.90
CA LEU A 58 -7.45 -6.57 -18.90
C LEU A 58 -8.00 -7.98 -19.13
N ASN A 59 -7.17 -8.98 -18.93
CA ASN A 59 -7.59 -10.37 -18.82
C ASN A 59 -7.81 -10.73 -17.36
N PHE A 60 -8.79 -11.58 -17.09
CA PHE A 60 -9.13 -12.01 -15.74
C PHE A 60 -9.05 -13.53 -15.62
N SER A 61 -8.65 -14.03 -14.46
CA SER A 61 -8.52 -15.46 -14.18
C SER A 61 -8.78 -15.77 -12.70
N MET A 62 -9.29 -16.97 -12.45
CA MET A 62 -9.35 -17.58 -11.11
C MET A 62 -8.26 -18.63 -10.90
N ASP A 63 -7.58 -19.04 -11.95
CA ASP A 63 -6.50 -20.01 -11.88
C ASP A 63 -5.18 -19.29 -11.60
N LEU A 64 -4.67 -19.47 -10.36
CA LEU A 64 -3.45 -18.84 -9.89
C LEU A 64 -2.22 -19.31 -10.70
N ASP A 65 -2.15 -20.60 -10.98
CA ASP A 65 -1.01 -21.22 -11.65
C ASP A 65 -0.89 -20.75 -13.10
N SER A 66 -1.98 -20.80 -13.87
CA SER A 66 -1.98 -20.34 -15.24
C SER A 66 -1.75 -18.83 -15.35
N SER A 67 -2.18 -18.05 -14.36
CA SER A 67 -2.01 -16.59 -14.32
C SER A 67 -0.55 -16.20 -14.09
N THR A 68 0.15 -16.92 -13.22
CA THR A 68 1.55 -16.63 -12.88
C THR A 68 2.56 -17.32 -13.79
N ASN A 69 2.15 -18.42 -14.43
CA ASN A 69 3.00 -19.13 -15.38
C ASN A 69 3.37 -18.21 -16.56
N LYS A 70 4.68 -18.14 -16.87
CA LYS A 70 5.26 -17.26 -17.90
C LYS A 70 5.10 -15.74 -17.63
N ALA A 71 4.61 -15.31 -16.48
CA ALA A 71 4.70 -13.91 -16.11
C ALA A 71 6.17 -13.50 -15.94
N SER A 72 6.54 -12.31 -16.42
CA SER A 72 7.84 -11.70 -16.12
C SER A 72 7.80 -11.01 -14.76
N VAL A 73 6.64 -10.41 -14.44
CA VAL A 73 6.40 -9.67 -13.21
C VAL A 73 5.09 -10.13 -12.58
N ILE A 74 5.11 -10.35 -11.28
CA ILE A 74 3.93 -10.66 -10.46
C ILE A 74 3.78 -9.53 -9.44
N ILE A 75 2.66 -8.81 -9.50
CA ILE A 75 2.32 -7.73 -8.57
C ILE A 75 1.38 -8.28 -7.51
N LEU A 76 1.81 -8.29 -6.26
CA LEU A 76 1.02 -8.79 -5.13
C LEU A 76 0.16 -7.63 -4.56
N ALA A 77 -1.07 -7.53 -5.04
CA ALA A 77 -2.06 -6.52 -4.64
C ALA A 77 -3.19 -7.09 -3.77
N VAL A 78 -2.97 -8.26 -3.17
CA VAL A 78 -3.84 -8.85 -2.16
C VAL A 78 -3.65 -8.15 -0.80
N PRO A 79 -4.62 -8.23 0.14
CA PRO A 79 -4.43 -7.73 1.49
C PRO A 79 -3.19 -8.33 2.18
N SER A 80 -2.53 -7.57 3.06
CA SER A 80 -1.30 -8.02 3.75
C SER A 80 -1.46 -9.38 4.45
N ASN A 81 -2.62 -9.65 5.04
CA ASN A 81 -2.93 -10.94 5.68
C ASN A 81 -3.04 -12.12 4.71
N ALA A 82 -3.17 -11.89 3.41
CA ALA A 82 -3.26 -12.93 2.40
C ALA A 82 -1.92 -13.19 1.69
N ILE A 83 -0.90 -12.38 1.94
CA ILE A 83 0.42 -12.48 1.28
C ILE A 83 1.03 -13.87 1.52
N ARG A 84 1.07 -14.33 2.77
CA ARG A 84 1.65 -15.63 3.14
C ARG A 84 0.96 -16.77 2.38
N GLU A 85 -0.37 -16.85 2.47
CA GLU A 85 -1.14 -17.91 1.80
C GLU A 85 -0.89 -17.95 0.28
N VAL A 86 -0.82 -16.78 -0.34
CA VAL A 86 -0.55 -16.68 -1.79
C VAL A 86 0.87 -17.12 -2.11
N LEU A 87 1.86 -16.68 -1.34
CA LEU A 87 3.26 -17.06 -1.54
C LEU A 87 3.50 -18.56 -1.30
N GLU A 88 2.89 -19.16 -0.29
CA GLU A 88 2.94 -20.60 -0.03
C GLU A 88 2.42 -21.44 -1.20
N LYS A 89 1.33 -20.99 -1.87
CA LYS A 89 0.79 -21.65 -3.07
C LYS A 89 1.70 -21.50 -4.28
N LEU A 90 2.54 -20.49 -4.31
CA LEU A 90 3.39 -20.15 -5.46
C LEU A 90 4.84 -20.61 -5.32
N LYS A 91 5.39 -20.75 -4.11
CA LYS A 91 6.83 -20.91 -3.85
C LYS A 91 7.51 -21.97 -4.70
N ASP A 92 6.87 -23.14 -4.86
CA ASP A 92 7.43 -24.27 -5.64
C ASP A 92 7.21 -24.12 -7.16
N LYS A 93 6.51 -23.08 -7.60
CA LYS A 93 6.16 -22.79 -9.00
C LYS A 93 6.85 -21.54 -9.54
N LEU A 94 7.38 -20.72 -8.65
CA LEU A 94 8.14 -19.54 -9.01
C LEU A 94 9.53 -19.96 -9.54
N SER A 95 10.03 -19.23 -10.54
CA SER A 95 11.35 -19.48 -11.12
C SER A 95 12.14 -18.19 -11.31
N LYS A 96 11.83 -17.40 -12.33
CA LYS A 96 12.52 -16.15 -12.69
C LYS A 96 11.63 -14.90 -12.61
N GLN A 97 10.40 -15.06 -12.13
CA GLN A 97 9.45 -13.95 -11.99
C GLN A 97 9.96 -12.93 -10.98
N ILE A 98 9.78 -11.65 -11.28
CA ILE A 98 10.01 -10.58 -10.33
C ILE A 98 8.74 -10.38 -9.53
N LEU A 99 8.87 -10.35 -8.21
CA LEU A 99 7.76 -10.11 -7.29
C LEU A 99 7.73 -8.64 -6.89
N ILE A 100 6.60 -7.97 -7.06
CA ILE A 100 6.42 -6.59 -6.63
C ILE A 100 5.32 -6.53 -5.58
N PHE A 101 5.71 -6.22 -4.35
CA PHE A 101 4.78 -6.03 -3.24
C PHE A 101 4.22 -4.61 -3.28
N VAL A 102 2.89 -4.50 -3.30
CA VAL A 102 2.19 -3.20 -3.25
C VAL A 102 1.21 -3.12 -2.09
N SER A 103 1.09 -4.19 -1.30
CA SER A 103 0.23 -4.24 -0.11
C SER A 103 0.79 -3.35 0.98
N LYS A 104 -0.10 -2.59 1.63
CA LYS A 104 0.24 -1.70 2.75
C LYS A 104 -0.24 -2.35 4.04
N GLY A 105 0.65 -2.64 4.95
CA GLY A 105 0.31 -3.25 6.25
C GLY A 105 1.19 -4.44 6.60
N LEU A 106 1.07 -4.86 7.86
CA LEU A 106 1.77 -6.01 8.41
C LEU A 106 0.84 -7.23 8.47
N GLU A 107 1.40 -8.42 8.47
CA GLU A 107 0.67 -9.64 8.77
C GLU A 107 0.15 -9.60 10.22
N LYS A 108 -1.14 -9.92 10.44
CA LYS A 108 -1.82 -9.69 11.71
C LYS A 108 -1.16 -10.38 12.91
N ASP A 109 -0.82 -11.67 12.76
CA ASP A 109 -0.42 -12.49 13.91
C ASP A 109 1.10 -12.43 14.16
N THR A 110 1.89 -12.27 13.10
CA THR A 110 3.36 -12.25 13.16
C THR A 110 3.95 -10.84 13.14
N MET A 111 3.16 -9.85 12.75
CA MET A 111 3.59 -8.46 12.50
C MET A 111 4.68 -8.33 11.43
N LYS A 112 4.85 -9.35 10.59
CA LYS A 112 5.85 -9.37 9.52
C LYS A 112 5.44 -8.52 8.33
N ARG A 113 6.44 -7.91 7.73
CA ARG A 113 6.35 -7.22 6.44
C ARG A 113 6.28 -8.25 5.30
N SER A 114 5.79 -7.84 4.14
CA SER A 114 5.69 -8.72 2.97
C SER A 114 7.06 -9.30 2.56
N SER A 115 8.13 -8.49 2.63
CA SER A 115 9.50 -8.94 2.37
C SER A 115 9.97 -9.99 3.37
N GLU A 116 9.68 -9.84 4.67
CA GLU A 116 10.03 -10.82 5.70
C GLU A 116 9.29 -12.15 5.53
N ILE A 117 8.03 -12.10 5.05
CA ILE A 117 7.28 -13.32 4.74
C ILE A 117 7.93 -14.05 3.55
N ALA A 118 8.36 -13.33 2.52
CA ALA A 118 9.05 -13.92 1.38
C ALA A 118 10.40 -14.55 1.78
N GLU A 119 11.15 -13.87 2.63
CA GLU A 119 12.42 -14.39 3.17
C GLU A 119 12.21 -15.63 4.04
N GLU A 120 11.21 -15.63 4.93
CA GLU A 120 10.86 -16.79 5.77
C GLU A 120 10.44 -18.01 4.95
N LEU A 121 9.73 -17.81 3.86
CA LEU A 121 9.31 -18.86 2.95
C LEU A 121 10.41 -19.31 1.99
N GLU A 122 11.62 -18.79 2.15
CA GLU A 122 12.79 -19.07 1.31
C GLU A 122 12.54 -18.82 -0.19
N ILE A 123 11.74 -17.78 -0.49
CA ILE A 123 11.49 -17.40 -1.87
C ILE A 123 12.72 -16.69 -2.43
N SER A 124 13.42 -17.38 -3.33
CA SER A 124 14.66 -16.92 -3.95
C SER A 124 14.46 -15.96 -5.13
N ASN A 125 13.21 -15.58 -5.41
CA ASN A 125 12.92 -14.68 -6.51
C ASN A 125 13.38 -13.27 -6.22
N HIS A 126 13.75 -12.58 -7.30
CA HIS A 126 14.01 -11.16 -7.28
C HIS A 126 12.74 -10.38 -6.89
N TYR A 127 12.85 -9.40 -6.02
CA TYR A 127 11.66 -8.65 -5.58
C TYR A 127 11.93 -7.17 -5.34
N GLY A 128 10.83 -6.42 -5.30
CA GLY A 128 10.80 -5.04 -4.87
C GLY A 128 9.48 -4.69 -4.18
N VAL A 129 9.49 -3.56 -3.49
CA VAL A 129 8.32 -2.96 -2.85
C VAL A 129 8.00 -1.66 -3.55
N LEU A 130 6.77 -1.47 -3.99
CA LEU A 130 6.32 -0.28 -4.69
C LEU A 130 5.26 0.44 -3.86
N ALA A 131 5.54 1.66 -3.46
CA ALA A 131 4.63 2.50 -2.68
C ALA A 131 4.70 3.96 -3.13
N GLY A 132 3.64 4.75 -2.84
CA GLY A 132 3.62 6.15 -3.19
C GLY A 132 2.26 6.81 -2.96
N PRO A 133 2.16 8.14 -3.16
CA PRO A 133 0.97 8.96 -2.94
C PRO A 133 -0.08 8.70 -4.03
N THR A 134 -0.82 7.61 -3.91
CA THR A 134 -1.76 7.20 -4.95
C THR A 134 -3.09 6.74 -4.38
N PHE A 135 -4.17 7.43 -4.73
CA PHE A 135 -5.50 6.84 -4.65
C PHE A 135 -5.78 6.05 -5.91
N ALA A 136 -6.46 4.91 -5.77
CA ALA A 136 -6.77 4.03 -6.90
C ALA A 136 -7.55 4.75 -8.02
N LYS A 137 -8.47 5.65 -7.66
CA LYS A 137 -9.22 6.45 -8.63
C LYS A 137 -8.33 7.39 -9.45
N ASP A 138 -7.27 7.91 -8.88
CA ASP A 138 -6.37 8.83 -9.57
C ASP A 138 -5.49 8.10 -10.59
N MET A 139 -5.08 6.87 -10.29
CA MET A 139 -4.39 6.03 -11.27
C MET A 139 -5.25 5.77 -12.51
N LEU A 140 -6.57 5.60 -12.35
CA LEU A 140 -7.51 5.41 -13.47
C LEU A 140 -7.71 6.67 -14.31
N LYS A 141 -7.52 7.87 -13.73
CA LYS A 141 -7.64 9.17 -14.44
C LYS A 141 -6.38 9.58 -15.20
N GLU A 142 -5.31 8.77 -15.13
CA GLU A 142 -4.05 9.05 -15.82
C GLU A 142 -3.41 10.42 -15.46
N ILE A 143 -3.56 10.83 -14.22
CA ILE A 143 -2.87 12.03 -13.72
C ILE A 143 -1.40 11.73 -13.41
N PRO A 144 -0.52 12.73 -13.38
CA PRO A 144 0.87 12.56 -12.93
C PRO A 144 0.90 12.07 -11.48
N ILE A 145 1.56 10.93 -11.23
CA ILE A 145 1.76 10.34 -9.91
C ILE A 145 3.18 9.82 -9.77
N GLY A 146 3.63 9.65 -8.53
CA GLY A 146 4.95 9.11 -8.23
C GLY A 146 4.88 7.81 -7.43
N PHE A 147 5.85 6.91 -7.67
CA PHE A 147 6.12 5.76 -6.84
C PHE A 147 7.58 5.69 -6.43
N THR A 148 7.82 5.26 -5.21
CA THR A 148 9.12 4.80 -4.76
C THR A 148 9.17 3.29 -4.92
N LEU A 149 10.14 2.80 -5.68
CA LEU A 149 10.49 1.40 -5.77
C LEU A 149 11.67 1.12 -4.84
N ALA A 150 11.46 0.30 -3.82
CA ALA A 150 12.52 -0.20 -2.98
C ALA A 150 12.97 -1.58 -3.48
N THR A 151 14.23 -1.68 -3.88
CA THR A 151 14.87 -2.95 -4.30
C THR A 151 16.37 -2.84 -4.15
N LYS A 152 17.03 -3.97 -3.89
CA LYS A 152 18.50 -4.08 -3.86
C LYS A 152 19.10 -4.42 -5.25
N GLU A 153 18.23 -4.56 -6.26
CA GLU A 153 18.61 -5.14 -7.54
C GLU A 153 18.34 -4.20 -8.71
N GLU A 154 19.37 -3.83 -9.44
CA GLU A 154 19.28 -2.94 -10.60
C GLU A 154 18.37 -3.52 -11.71
N ASN A 155 18.42 -4.85 -11.92
CA ASN A 155 17.57 -5.52 -12.89
C ASN A 155 16.08 -5.35 -12.57
N VAL A 156 15.68 -5.46 -11.29
CA VAL A 156 14.30 -5.21 -10.83
C VAL A 156 13.90 -3.76 -11.12
N SER A 157 14.80 -2.81 -10.81
CA SER A 157 14.55 -1.39 -11.09
C SER A 157 14.31 -1.11 -12.57
N ASN A 158 15.15 -1.68 -13.45
CA ASN A 158 15.06 -1.48 -14.89
C ASN A 158 13.74 -2.06 -15.45
N ILE A 159 13.38 -3.27 -15.04
CA ILE A 159 12.15 -3.93 -15.49
C ILE A 159 10.91 -3.18 -14.97
N VAL A 160 10.92 -2.73 -13.71
CA VAL A 160 9.78 -1.94 -13.19
C VAL A 160 9.63 -0.63 -13.94
N LYS A 161 10.71 0.10 -14.21
CA LYS A 161 10.65 1.31 -15.05
C LYS A 161 10.12 1.01 -16.46
N GLU A 162 10.52 -0.10 -17.05
CA GLU A 162 10.08 -0.50 -18.40
C GLU A 162 8.56 -0.76 -18.46
N ILE A 163 7.97 -1.45 -17.46
CA ILE A 163 6.54 -1.74 -17.48
C ILE A 163 5.68 -0.47 -17.34
N PHE A 164 6.23 0.62 -16.77
CA PHE A 164 5.55 1.91 -16.65
C PHE A 164 5.80 2.87 -17.82
N ILE A 165 6.52 2.48 -18.86
CA ILE A 165 6.72 3.31 -20.07
C ILE A 165 5.36 3.68 -20.67
N ASN A 166 5.24 4.91 -21.19
CA ASN A 166 3.99 5.50 -21.72
C ASN A 166 2.87 5.71 -20.68
N THR A 167 3.20 5.68 -19.42
CA THR A 167 2.32 6.16 -18.35
C THR A 167 2.81 7.54 -17.85
N LYS A 168 1.99 8.24 -17.07
CA LYS A 168 2.39 9.49 -16.42
C LYS A 168 2.97 9.25 -15.02
N VAL A 169 3.64 8.11 -14.83
CA VAL A 169 4.20 7.70 -13.56
C VAL A 169 5.68 8.03 -13.50
N GLU A 170 6.08 8.70 -12.43
CA GLU A 170 7.48 8.86 -12.07
C GLU A 170 7.89 7.74 -11.10
N ILE A 171 9.00 7.07 -11.38
CA ILE A 171 9.56 6.02 -10.51
C ILE A 171 10.91 6.49 -9.98
N GLU A 172 10.97 6.77 -8.69
CA GLU A 172 12.24 6.89 -7.97
C GLU A 172 12.63 5.55 -7.34
N THR A 173 13.90 5.37 -7.02
CA THR A 173 14.41 4.09 -6.48
C THR A 173 15.20 4.28 -5.20
N THR A 174 15.07 3.32 -4.29
CA THR A 174 15.86 3.23 -3.06
C THR A 174 16.21 1.76 -2.78
N ASN A 175 17.23 1.52 -1.96
CA ASN A 175 17.54 0.19 -1.43
C ASN A 175 16.91 -0.10 -0.06
N ASP A 176 16.20 0.87 0.53
CA ASP A 176 15.56 0.76 1.83
C ASP A 176 14.17 0.11 1.74
N ILE A 177 14.14 -1.21 1.57
CA ILE A 177 12.92 -2.01 1.53
C ILE A 177 12.14 -1.86 2.84
N VAL A 178 12.84 -1.92 3.96
CA VAL A 178 12.27 -1.82 5.31
C VAL A 178 11.53 -0.49 5.49
N GLY A 179 12.19 0.61 5.17
CA GLY A 179 11.60 1.95 5.31
C GLY A 179 10.38 2.15 4.42
N VAL A 180 10.40 1.70 3.16
CA VAL A 180 9.26 1.86 2.25
C VAL A 180 8.05 1.04 2.71
N GLU A 181 8.23 -0.19 3.21
CA GLU A 181 7.14 -0.98 3.77
C GLU A 181 6.53 -0.32 5.02
N TYR A 182 7.38 0.19 5.93
CA TYR A 182 6.90 0.86 7.14
C TYR A 182 6.26 2.22 6.87
N CYS A 183 6.69 3.00 5.87
CA CYS A 183 5.98 4.21 5.44
C CYS A 183 4.51 3.90 5.15
N GLY A 184 4.23 2.85 4.38
CA GLY A 184 2.86 2.43 4.07
C GLY A 184 2.03 2.06 5.30
N CYS A 185 2.66 1.61 6.37
CA CYS A 185 2.01 1.24 7.64
C CYS A 185 1.80 2.44 8.57
N ILE A 186 2.88 3.16 8.87
CA ILE A 186 2.93 4.25 9.86
C ILE A 186 1.99 5.40 9.48
N LYS A 187 1.99 5.79 8.20
CA LYS A 187 1.14 6.88 7.70
C LYS A 187 -0.35 6.71 8.04
N ASN A 188 -0.85 5.47 8.06
CA ASN A 188 -2.26 5.19 8.33
C ASN A 188 -2.64 5.53 9.78
N VAL A 189 -1.74 5.26 10.72
CA VAL A 189 -1.90 5.64 12.13
C VAL A 189 -1.81 7.16 12.30
N LEU A 190 -0.77 7.75 11.70
CA LEU A 190 -0.55 9.19 11.77
C LEU A 190 -1.67 10.00 11.10
N ALA A 191 -2.31 9.44 10.06
CA ALA A 191 -3.48 10.05 9.44
C ALA A 191 -4.70 10.12 10.38
N ILE A 192 -4.95 9.09 11.20
CA ILE A 192 -6.00 9.13 12.22
C ILE A 192 -5.73 10.26 13.21
N ILE A 193 -4.51 10.35 13.72
CA ILE A 193 -4.08 11.39 14.67
C ILE A 193 -4.23 12.78 14.05
N THR A 194 -3.82 12.92 12.78
CA THR A 194 -3.89 14.21 12.07
C THR A 194 -5.32 14.64 11.80
N GLY A 195 -6.20 13.72 11.39
CA GLY A 195 -7.62 13.99 11.19
C GLY A 195 -8.31 14.46 12.47
N TYR A 196 -8.01 13.81 13.59
CA TYR A 196 -8.49 14.25 14.91
C TYR A 196 -8.01 15.66 15.24
N PHE A 197 -6.69 15.93 15.13
CA PHE A 197 -6.12 17.23 15.45
C PHE A 197 -6.69 18.32 14.53
N TYR A 198 -6.77 18.11 13.23
CA TYR A 198 -7.25 19.10 12.26
C TYR A 198 -8.75 19.43 12.45
N THR A 199 -9.51 18.53 13.02
CA THR A 199 -10.90 18.80 13.36
C THR A 199 -11.02 19.72 14.57
N LYS A 200 -10.17 19.53 15.58
CA LYS A 200 -10.15 20.35 16.79
C LYS A 200 -9.49 21.72 16.56
N GLU A 201 -8.46 21.75 15.70
CA GLU A 201 -7.69 22.97 15.40
C GLU A 201 -7.94 23.42 13.96
N LYS A 202 -8.36 24.68 13.79
CA LYS A 202 -8.72 25.24 12.49
C LYS A 202 -7.65 26.18 11.90
N SER A 203 -6.71 26.63 12.73
CA SER A 203 -5.62 27.51 12.30
C SER A 203 -4.69 26.80 11.32
N SER A 204 -4.47 27.40 10.14
CA SER A 204 -3.55 26.87 9.14
C SER A 204 -2.11 26.76 9.66
N SER A 205 -1.64 27.74 10.45
CA SER A 205 -0.31 27.72 11.05
C SER A 205 -0.17 26.60 12.07
N ALA A 206 -1.19 26.35 12.90
CA ALA A 206 -1.18 25.25 13.86
C ALA A 206 -1.20 23.88 13.15
N ARG A 207 -1.99 23.74 12.07
CA ARG A 207 -2.02 22.53 11.24
C ARG A 207 -0.67 22.25 10.58
N ALA A 208 -0.02 23.28 9.99
CA ALA A 208 1.29 23.13 9.40
C ALA A 208 2.35 22.74 10.45
N THR A 209 2.31 23.37 11.64
CA THR A 209 3.17 23.00 12.77
C THR A 209 2.95 21.55 13.18
N PHE A 210 1.69 21.12 13.28
CA PHE A 210 1.36 19.75 13.66
C PHE A 210 1.81 18.73 12.59
N PHE A 211 1.56 19.01 11.31
CA PHE A 211 2.05 18.15 10.22
C PHE A 211 3.57 17.99 10.25
N THR A 212 4.30 19.05 10.58
CA THR A 212 5.76 18.95 10.76
C THR A 212 6.14 17.97 11.89
N LYS A 213 5.37 17.95 13.00
CA LYS A 213 5.58 16.97 14.08
C LYS A 213 5.25 15.54 13.61
N VAL A 214 4.18 15.38 12.83
CA VAL A 214 3.78 14.10 12.25
C VAL A 214 4.87 13.55 11.31
N ALA A 215 5.42 14.37 10.44
CA ALA A 215 6.52 13.98 9.55
C ALA A 215 7.80 13.61 10.32
N LYS A 216 8.15 14.36 11.37
CA LYS A 216 9.27 14.01 12.24
C LYS A 216 9.06 12.71 12.99
N GLU A 217 7.84 12.46 13.42
CA GLU A 217 7.48 11.20 14.06
C GLU A 217 7.61 10.02 13.10
N GLU A 218 7.14 10.15 11.86
CA GLU A 218 7.34 9.10 10.86
C GLU A 218 8.82 8.79 10.65
N ALA A 219 9.67 9.82 10.46
CA ALA A 219 11.12 9.62 10.30
C ALA A 219 11.75 8.90 11.49
N ARG A 220 11.34 9.25 12.72
CA ARG A 220 11.81 8.60 13.95
C ARG A 220 11.35 7.14 14.03
N LEU A 221 10.09 6.87 13.73
CA LEU A 221 9.55 5.51 13.74
C LEU A 221 10.20 4.63 12.68
N LEU A 222 10.50 5.18 11.49
CA LEU A 222 11.25 4.44 10.46
C LEU A 222 12.61 3.98 11.00
N GLU A 223 13.37 4.86 11.65
CA GLU A 223 14.69 4.55 12.20
C GLU A 223 14.61 3.49 13.31
N LEU A 224 13.63 3.60 14.22
CA LEU A 224 13.39 2.61 15.28
C LEU A 224 13.01 1.22 14.76
N LEU A 225 12.34 1.16 13.62
CA LEU A 225 11.89 -0.09 12.99
C LEU A 225 12.92 -0.66 12.00
N GLY A 226 14.13 -0.09 11.95
CA GLY A 226 15.22 -0.60 11.11
C GLY A 226 15.25 -0.09 9.68
N GLY A 227 14.41 0.88 9.34
CA GLY A 227 14.45 1.62 8.07
C GLY A 227 15.36 2.85 8.15
N ASN A 228 15.50 3.56 7.05
CA ASN A 228 16.26 4.79 6.98
C ASN A 228 15.32 6.00 7.12
N LYS A 229 15.60 6.91 8.05
CA LYS A 229 14.82 8.15 8.20
C LYS A 229 14.78 9.02 6.95
N THR A 230 15.76 8.89 6.04
CA THR A 230 15.76 9.63 4.77
C THR A 230 14.72 9.13 3.79
N THR A 231 14.16 7.92 3.98
CA THR A 231 13.04 7.39 3.22
C THR A 231 11.79 8.25 3.39
N LEU A 232 11.69 9.03 4.48
CA LEU A 232 10.66 10.08 4.58
C LEU A 232 10.64 11.03 3.38
N TYR A 233 11.77 11.35 2.76
CA TYR A 233 11.85 12.34 1.66
C TYR A 233 11.53 11.74 0.27
N THR A 234 10.94 10.56 0.24
CA THR A 234 10.51 9.88 -0.99
C THR A 234 9.00 10.02 -1.22
N PHE A 235 8.54 9.58 -2.40
CA PHE A 235 7.11 9.48 -2.68
C PHE A 235 6.40 8.56 -1.69
N ALA A 236 7.01 7.43 -1.29
CA ALA A 236 6.45 6.51 -0.30
C ALA A 236 6.40 7.09 1.11
N GLY A 237 7.32 8.02 1.45
CA GLY A 237 7.36 8.73 2.72
C GLY A 237 6.44 9.94 2.71
N ILE A 238 7.04 11.16 2.66
CA ILE A 238 6.28 12.42 2.82
C ILE A 238 5.17 12.60 1.81
N GLY A 239 5.32 12.08 0.58
CA GLY A 239 4.27 12.13 -0.45
C GLY A 239 3.02 11.40 -0.01
N ASP A 240 3.16 10.13 0.38
CA ASP A 240 2.04 9.27 0.77
C ASP A 240 1.50 9.64 2.17
N LEU A 241 2.36 10.12 3.07
CA LEU A 241 1.94 10.70 4.34
C LEU A 241 1.06 11.94 4.12
N LEU A 242 1.51 12.91 3.32
CA LEU A 242 0.77 14.14 3.03
C LEU A 242 -0.60 13.81 2.44
N LEU A 243 -0.63 12.99 1.39
CA LEU A 243 -1.89 12.57 0.74
C LEU A 243 -2.85 11.93 1.73
N THR A 244 -2.34 11.03 2.59
CA THR A 244 -3.18 10.24 3.49
C THR A 244 -3.62 11.04 4.72
N ALA A 245 -2.75 11.90 5.26
CA ALA A 245 -2.98 12.64 6.50
C ALA A 245 -3.66 14.01 6.31
N THR A 246 -3.96 14.42 5.06
CA THR A 246 -4.60 15.72 4.81
C THR A 246 -5.79 15.64 3.85
N SER A 247 -6.16 14.45 3.39
CA SER A 247 -7.26 14.26 2.44
C SER A 247 -8.46 13.55 3.07
N ASN A 248 -9.66 14.09 2.84
CA ASN A 248 -10.91 13.47 3.23
C ASN A 248 -11.23 12.17 2.43
N GLU A 249 -10.51 11.90 1.35
CA GLU A 249 -10.59 10.61 0.66
C GLU A 249 -9.89 9.49 1.45
N SER A 250 -9.03 9.85 2.40
CA SER A 250 -8.38 8.90 3.30
C SER A 250 -9.36 8.44 4.38
N ARG A 251 -9.70 7.15 4.38
CA ARG A 251 -10.54 6.54 5.42
C ARG A 251 -9.94 6.71 6.82
N ASN A 252 -8.62 6.67 6.96
CA ASN A 252 -7.94 6.86 8.23
C ASN A 252 -8.07 8.31 8.73
N PHE A 253 -7.87 9.30 7.85
CA PHE A 253 -8.06 10.71 8.19
C PHE A 253 -9.52 10.98 8.58
N SER A 254 -10.49 10.56 7.76
CA SER A 254 -11.91 10.72 8.05
C SER A 254 -12.36 10.01 9.33
N TYR A 255 -11.73 8.88 9.67
CA TYR A 255 -11.97 8.23 10.97
C TYR A 255 -11.50 9.12 12.14
N GLY A 256 -10.33 9.75 12.02
CA GLY A 256 -9.85 10.72 13.01
C GLY A 256 -10.79 11.92 13.17
N GLU A 257 -11.33 12.45 12.07
CA GLU A 257 -12.33 13.52 12.09
C GLU A 257 -13.63 13.07 12.80
N ALA A 258 -14.11 11.85 12.51
CA ALA A 258 -15.31 11.29 13.14
C ALA A 258 -15.11 11.11 14.66
N LEU A 259 -13.94 10.64 15.10
CA LEU A 259 -13.57 10.57 16.51
C LEU A 259 -13.64 11.94 17.19
N ALA A 260 -13.08 12.96 16.56
CA ALA A 260 -13.06 14.32 17.11
C ALA A 260 -14.47 14.92 17.26
N ASN A 261 -15.41 14.51 16.41
CA ASN A 261 -16.79 14.98 16.42
C ASN A 261 -17.76 14.05 17.17
N ASN A 262 -17.29 12.95 17.77
CA ASN A 262 -18.12 11.89 18.38
C ASN A 262 -19.14 11.28 17.40
N LEU A 263 -18.75 11.14 16.11
CA LEU A 263 -19.61 10.68 15.01
C LEU A 263 -19.17 9.29 14.47
N ILE A 264 -18.70 8.41 15.32
CA ILE A 264 -18.31 7.05 14.90
C ILE A 264 -19.56 6.26 14.52
N ASN A 265 -19.52 5.63 13.34
CA ASN A 265 -20.56 4.71 12.88
C ASN A 265 -19.91 3.40 12.38
N ASP A 266 -20.71 2.35 12.22
CA ASP A 266 -20.23 1.01 11.83
C ASP A 266 -19.44 0.96 10.53
N LYS A 267 -19.66 1.91 9.61
CA LYS A 267 -18.93 1.99 8.34
C LYS A 267 -17.48 2.47 8.49
N LEU A 268 -17.17 3.13 9.61
CA LEU A 268 -15.86 3.69 9.92
C LEU A 268 -15.06 2.83 10.93
N THR A 269 -15.61 1.72 11.40
CA THR A 269 -14.97 0.92 12.47
C THR A 269 -13.75 0.11 11.98
N THR A 270 -13.65 -0.21 10.67
CA THR A 270 -12.58 -1.03 10.10
C THR A 270 -11.59 -0.21 9.27
N VAL A 271 -10.77 0.60 9.92
CA VAL A 271 -9.67 1.32 9.27
C VAL A 271 -8.33 0.63 9.55
N GLU A 272 -7.45 0.63 8.57
CA GLU A 272 -6.14 -0.03 8.66
C GLU A 272 -5.28 0.53 9.80
N GLY A 273 -5.34 1.84 10.02
CA GLY A 273 -4.57 2.50 11.07
C GLY A 273 -4.84 1.97 12.48
N LYS A 274 -6.08 1.53 12.80
CA LYS A 274 -6.37 0.90 14.12
C LYS A 274 -5.59 -0.40 14.31
N LYS A 275 -5.58 -1.26 13.28
CA LYS A 275 -4.85 -2.54 13.34
C LYS A 275 -3.36 -2.31 13.39
N THR A 276 -2.87 -1.42 12.55
CA THR A 276 -1.44 -1.07 12.47
C THR A 276 -0.94 -0.43 13.77
N TYR A 277 -1.75 0.39 14.44
CA TYR A 277 -1.40 0.99 15.72
C TYR A 277 -0.97 -0.08 16.73
N GLN A 278 -1.77 -1.14 16.90
CA GLN A 278 -1.46 -2.21 17.84
C GLN A 278 -0.14 -2.91 17.49
N SER A 279 0.09 -3.17 16.20
CA SER A 279 1.35 -3.77 15.75
C SER A 279 2.55 -2.86 16.03
N LEU A 280 2.45 -1.56 15.77
CA LEU A 280 3.55 -0.61 16.01
C LEU A 280 3.89 -0.50 17.51
N ILE A 281 2.88 -0.44 18.40
CA ILE A 281 3.12 -0.40 19.85
C ILE A 281 3.83 -1.65 20.33
N ASN A 282 3.55 -2.81 19.75
CA ASN A 282 4.20 -4.07 20.12
C ASN A 282 5.63 -4.20 19.56
N LEU A 283 5.93 -3.56 18.43
CA LEU A 283 7.25 -3.62 17.79
C LEU A 283 8.26 -2.63 18.37
N ILE A 284 7.79 -1.52 18.96
CA ILE A 284 8.65 -0.44 19.44
C ILE A 284 8.85 -0.57 20.97
N PRO A 285 10.09 -0.48 21.48
CA PRO A 285 10.37 -0.50 22.92
C PRO A 285 9.62 0.61 23.67
N ASN A 286 9.09 0.29 24.86
CA ASN A 286 8.27 1.22 25.64
C ASN A 286 8.99 2.52 26.01
N GLU A 287 10.30 2.49 26.24
CA GLU A 287 11.13 3.66 26.53
C GLU A 287 11.17 4.65 25.35
N GLU A 288 11.13 4.12 24.13
CA GLU A 288 11.12 4.91 22.89
C GLU A 288 9.75 5.50 22.57
N LEU A 289 8.70 5.00 23.18
CA LEU A 289 7.32 5.47 22.95
C LEU A 289 6.93 6.65 23.84
N LYS A 290 7.67 6.97 24.92
CA LYS A 290 7.25 7.96 25.94
C LYS A 290 6.83 9.32 25.36
N ASP A 291 7.61 9.84 24.39
CA ASP A 291 7.38 11.14 23.76
C ASP A 291 6.73 11.04 22.37
N SER A 292 6.26 9.84 22.02
CA SER A 292 5.66 9.54 20.72
C SER A 292 4.26 10.12 20.58
N LEU A 293 3.91 10.55 19.37
CA LEU A 293 2.53 10.87 19.04
C LEU A 293 1.62 9.64 19.20
N LEU A 294 2.14 8.43 19.04
CA LEU A 294 1.40 7.19 19.25
C LEU A 294 0.86 7.08 20.68
N ILE A 295 1.67 7.44 21.68
CA ILE A 295 1.25 7.42 23.09
C ILE A 295 0.42 8.66 23.44
N THR A 296 0.80 9.84 22.97
CA THR A 296 0.05 11.09 23.19
C THR A 296 -1.40 10.96 22.75
N TYR A 297 -1.64 10.25 21.64
CA TYR A 297 -2.98 10.05 21.07
C TYR A 297 -3.50 8.62 21.25
N SER A 298 -2.95 7.83 22.16
CA SER A 298 -3.34 6.42 22.39
C SER A 298 -4.83 6.23 22.69
N TYR A 299 -5.47 7.23 23.32
CA TYR A 299 -6.90 7.21 23.63
C TYR A 299 -7.80 7.13 22.39
N LEU A 300 -7.30 7.50 21.19
CA LEU A 300 -8.04 7.39 19.93
C LEU A 300 -8.16 5.93 19.44
N PHE A 301 -7.34 5.02 19.97
CA PHE A 301 -7.24 3.64 19.52
C PHE A 301 -7.82 2.63 20.53
N LYS A 302 -8.31 3.11 21.68
CA LYS A 302 -8.97 2.24 22.66
C LYS A 302 -10.27 1.71 22.05
N GLU A 303 -10.55 0.44 22.29
CA GLU A 303 -11.86 -0.13 22.02
C GLU A 303 -12.87 0.50 22.99
N GLY A 304 -13.98 1.01 22.43
CA GLY A 304 -15.06 1.59 23.22
C GLY A 304 -15.89 0.50 23.88
#